data_1da9ccab82bdd1417410ad8737789757
#
_entry.id   1da9ccab82bdd1417410ad8737789757
#
_cell.length_a   1.000
_cell.length_b   1.000
_cell.length_c   1.000
_cell.angle_alpha   90.00
_cell.angle_beta   90.00
_cell.angle_gamma   90.00
#
_symmetry.space_group_name_H-M   'P 1'
#
loop_
_entity.id
_entity.type
_entity.pdbx_description
1 polymer ?
#
loop_
_entity_poly.entity_id
_entity_poly.type
_entity_poly.pdbx_seq_one_letter_code
_entity_poly.pdbx_strand_id
1 'polypeptide(L)'
;MRTVRFFIAFLMMRAVAFAAAEDITFNKDVLPILQKNCQVCHRPGQIGPMSFLTYEGTRPWAKALKEAVLTRKMPPWFADPEVGHFANERRLDDADIKTLVDWVDHGAPEGVSKNKPAPKQWTDGWDIKPDVVYEMPAPYTIPASGVLEYIYILLPAKFPQDTWIIDGEIQPGNRSAVHHASVIVRPPGSAWLKDAKMGEPHIPPKTGEVAFTNFNAPQEWLLGYVPGMQPQRYFSPGKDAGRLIPAGSDIFLEIHYTGNGRKSEDRTKVGFVLAKEPPGKQLLNLVLYDTSFEIPPNASEHTGNAWAVLNEPVTLLYMQPHLHLRGTRMVIQVTYPDGRSETLLRVPRYSYQWQVIYVREKPLKLPKGTRIDISASWDNSANNKFNPDPSQTVRSGQQAWDEMLVSILGVTVDRSVAPGKILTMSWNVH
;
A
#
# COMPACT_ATOMS: atom_id res chain seq x y z
N MET A 1 -21.04 65.15 -70.56
CA MET A 1 -20.99 65.09 -69.10
C MET A 1 -21.00 63.65 -68.67
N ARG A 2 -19.88 63.06 -68.18
CA ARG A 2 -19.73 61.69 -67.74
C ARG A 2 -19.56 61.71 -66.19
N THR A 3 -20.53 61.15 -65.47
CA THR A 3 -20.57 61.05 -63.99
C THR A 3 -19.78 59.83 -63.55
N VAL A 4 -18.66 60.05 -62.83
CA VAL A 4 -17.85 59.01 -62.23
C VAL A 4 -18.46 58.68 -60.80
N ARG A 5 -18.92 57.45 -60.61
CA ARG A 5 -19.36 56.98 -59.32
C ARG A 5 -18.18 56.29 -58.57
N PHE A 6 -17.73 56.87 -57.46
CA PHE A 6 -16.77 56.26 -56.55
C PHE A 6 -17.54 55.24 -55.64
N PHE A 7 -17.10 54.00 -55.73
CA PHE A 7 -17.50 52.94 -54.73
C PHE A 7 -16.46 52.95 -53.64
N ILE A 8 -16.87 53.33 -52.40
CA ILE A 8 -16.05 53.15 -51.19
C ILE A 8 -16.37 51.79 -50.65
N ALA A 9 -15.42 50.84 -50.76
CA ALA A 9 -15.51 49.53 -50.13
C ALA A 9 -15.08 49.65 -48.66
N PHE A 10 -16.07 49.48 -47.73
CA PHE A 10 -15.81 49.41 -46.28
C PHE A 10 -15.31 48.04 -45.94
N LEU A 11 -14.01 47.88 -45.67
CA LEU A 11 -13.39 46.64 -45.20
C LEU A 11 -13.66 46.50 -43.72
N MET A 12 -14.68 45.69 -43.34
CA MET A 12 -14.89 45.31 -41.93
C MET A 12 -13.80 44.31 -41.50
N MET A 13 -12.79 44.79 -40.78
CA MET A 13 -11.85 43.97 -40.03
C MET A 13 -12.59 43.33 -38.87
N ARG A 14 -12.93 42.04 -38.96
CA ARG A 14 -13.37 41.24 -37.80
C ARG A 14 -12.13 40.98 -36.93
N ALA A 15 -12.05 41.69 -35.82
CA ALA A 15 -11.11 41.35 -34.75
C ALA A 15 -11.57 39.99 -34.16
N VAL A 16 -10.86 38.92 -34.48
CA VAL A 16 -10.96 37.64 -33.76
C VAL A 16 -10.31 37.88 -32.40
N ALA A 17 -11.14 38.11 -31.39
CA ALA A 17 -10.69 38.10 -30.01
C ALA A 17 -10.24 36.66 -29.71
N PHE A 18 -8.94 36.40 -29.74
CA PHE A 18 -8.39 35.22 -29.04
C PHE A 18 -8.71 35.42 -27.56
N ALA A 19 -9.65 34.67 -27.06
CA ALA A 19 -9.79 34.51 -25.63
C ALA A 19 -8.43 34.00 -25.13
N ALA A 20 -7.66 34.83 -24.42
CA ALA A 20 -6.45 34.39 -23.74
C ALA A 20 -6.84 33.22 -22.86
N ALA A 21 -6.27 32.06 -23.10
CA ALA A 21 -6.41 30.94 -22.22
C ALA A 21 -6.00 31.44 -20.82
N GLU A 22 -6.89 31.32 -19.86
CA GLU A 22 -6.64 31.79 -18.50
C GLU A 22 -5.39 31.03 -17.99
N ASP A 23 -4.35 31.76 -17.60
CA ASP A 23 -3.08 31.16 -17.18
C ASP A 23 -3.31 30.20 -16.03
N ILE A 24 -2.79 28.97 -16.17
CA ILE A 24 -2.82 27.96 -15.09
C ILE A 24 -1.93 28.47 -13.95
N THR A 25 -2.47 28.53 -12.74
CA THR A 25 -1.79 29.07 -11.56
C THR A 25 -1.81 28.09 -10.40
N PHE A 26 -0.84 28.25 -9.48
CA PHE A 26 -0.77 27.41 -8.28
C PHE A 26 -2.03 27.49 -7.43
N ASN A 27 -2.45 28.71 -7.06
CA ASN A 27 -3.56 28.91 -6.14
C ASN A 27 -4.91 28.40 -6.68
N LYS A 28 -5.16 28.57 -7.99
CA LYS A 28 -6.44 28.20 -8.59
C LYS A 28 -6.48 26.73 -9.04
N ASP A 29 -5.42 26.25 -9.69
CA ASP A 29 -5.47 25.03 -10.48
C ASP A 29 -4.62 23.89 -9.83
N VAL A 30 -3.41 24.20 -9.35
CA VAL A 30 -2.46 23.19 -8.86
C VAL A 30 -2.72 22.81 -7.42
N LEU A 31 -2.96 23.78 -6.54
CA LEU A 31 -3.15 23.50 -5.10
C LEU A 31 -4.32 22.56 -4.81
N PRO A 32 -5.48 22.63 -5.50
CA PRO A 32 -6.55 21.65 -5.33
C PRO A 32 -6.12 20.22 -5.67
N ILE A 33 -5.32 20.03 -6.74
CA ILE A 33 -4.77 18.72 -7.12
C ILE A 33 -3.83 18.20 -6.04
N LEU A 34 -2.92 19.06 -5.54
CA LEU A 34 -1.99 18.71 -4.47
C LEU A 34 -2.72 18.35 -3.17
N GLN A 35 -3.75 19.10 -2.79
CA GLN A 35 -4.58 18.82 -1.62
C GLN A 35 -5.28 17.46 -1.71
N LYS A 36 -5.79 17.12 -2.89
CA LYS A 36 -6.50 15.86 -3.12
C LYS A 36 -5.55 14.66 -3.11
N ASN A 37 -4.38 14.76 -3.79
CA ASN A 37 -3.60 13.60 -4.19
C ASN A 37 -2.20 13.52 -3.55
N CYS A 38 -1.61 14.63 -3.08
CA CYS A 38 -0.19 14.68 -2.72
C CYS A 38 0.06 14.98 -1.24
N GLN A 39 -0.71 15.91 -0.64
CA GLN A 39 -0.46 16.41 0.70
C GLN A 39 -0.66 15.35 1.80
N VAL A 40 -1.30 14.23 1.52
CA VAL A 40 -1.40 13.10 2.46
C VAL A 40 -0.01 12.60 2.87
N CYS A 41 0.97 12.64 1.97
CA CYS A 41 2.36 12.26 2.22
C CYS A 41 3.31 13.47 2.25
N HIS A 42 3.05 14.50 1.43
CA HIS A 42 3.93 15.65 1.24
C HIS A 42 3.52 16.84 2.13
N ARG A 43 3.66 16.66 3.43
CA ARG A 43 3.50 17.68 4.47
C ARG A 43 4.43 17.39 5.65
N PRO A 44 4.71 18.36 6.54
CA PRO A 44 5.56 18.15 7.71
C PRO A 44 5.14 16.92 8.52
N GLY A 45 6.12 16.14 8.98
CA GLY A 45 5.89 14.94 9.79
C GLY A 45 5.43 13.69 9.03
N GLN A 46 5.34 13.74 7.70
CA GLN A 46 5.00 12.59 6.87
C GLN A 46 6.21 12.09 6.07
N ILE A 47 6.03 10.99 5.32
CA ILE A 47 7.11 10.33 4.58
C ILE A 47 7.70 11.16 3.43
N GLY A 48 6.90 12.04 2.82
CA GLY A 48 7.37 12.89 1.71
C GLY A 48 8.42 13.87 2.18
N PRO A 49 9.62 13.92 1.55
CA PRO A 49 10.74 14.74 2.00
C PRO A 49 10.52 16.26 1.78
N MET A 50 9.56 16.65 0.93
CA MET A 50 9.17 18.03 0.67
C MET A 50 7.70 18.27 1.04
N SER A 51 7.37 19.51 1.38
CA SER A 51 6.00 19.93 1.68
C SER A 51 5.36 20.60 0.46
N PHE A 52 4.13 20.19 0.13
CA PHE A 52 3.31 20.79 -0.92
C PHE A 52 2.11 21.58 -0.36
N LEU A 53 2.23 22.12 0.84
CA LEU A 53 1.16 22.89 1.48
C LEU A 53 1.05 24.31 0.94
N THR A 54 2.17 24.91 0.51
CA THR A 54 2.24 26.31 0.06
C THR A 54 2.96 26.42 -1.28
N TYR A 55 2.80 27.58 -1.92
CA TYR A 55 3.51 27.88 -3.17
C TYR A 55 5.04 27.86 -2.96
N GLU A 56 5.53 28.52 -1.93
CA GLU A 56 6.95 28.61 -1.61
C GLU A 56 7.56 27.24 -1.33
N GLY A 57 6.82 26.35 -0.68
CA GLY A 57 7.24 24.98 -0.44
C GLY A 57 7.23 24.11 -1.68
N THR A 58 6.33 24.37 -2.64
CA THR A 58 6.13 23.56 -3.84
C THR A 58 6.99 24.02 -5.01
N ARG A 59 7.09 25.33 -5.25
CA ARG A 59 7.74 25.93 -6.43
C ARG A 59 9.17 25.42 -6.69
N PRO A 60 10.04 25.26 -5.69
CA PRO A 60 11.39 24.73 -5.90
C PRO A 60 11.41 23.31 -6.50
N TRP A 61 10.34 22.53 -6.28
CA TRP A 61 10.22 21.14 -6.72
C TRP A 61 9.42 20.98 -8.02
N ALA A 62 9.01 22.07 -8.66
CA ALA A 62 8.10 22.04 -9.82
C ALA A 62 8.59 21.10 -10.95
N LYS A 63 9.88 21.16 -11.31
CA LYS A 63 10.47 20.27 -12.33
C LYS A 63 10.43 18.79 -11.93
N ALA A 64 10.78 18.48 -10.68
CA ALA A 64 10.75 17.10 -10.17
C ALA A 64 9.30 16.60 -10.05
N LEU A 65 8.36 17.46 -9.69
CA LEU A 65 6.93 17.14 -9.67
C LEU A 65 6.43 16.78 -11.06
N LYS A 66 6.75 17.60 -12.09
CA LYS A 66 6.43 17.31 -13.49
C LYS A 66 6.96 15.94 -13.93
N GLU A 67 8.23 15.65 -13.69
CA GLU A 67 8.83 14.37 -14.03
C GLU A 67 8.13 13.20 -13.32
N ALA A 68 7.87 13.34 -12.02
CA ALA A 68 7.26 12.30 -11.22
C ALA A 68 5.83 11.95 -11.68
N VAL A 69 5.03 12.93 -12.10
CA VAL A 69 3.66 12.68 -12.59
C VAL A 69 3.66 12.15 -14.02
N LEU A 70 4.54 12.63 -14.90
CA LEU A 70 4.68 12.13 -16.29
C LEU A 70 5.13 10.68 -16.34
N THR A 71 6.06 10.30 -15.46
CA THR A 71 6.55 8.92 -15.34
C THR A 71 5.63 8.02 -14.52
N ARG A 72 4.52 8.56 -14.02
CA ARG A 72 3.58 7.86 -13.12
C ARG A 72 4.27 7.28 -11.86
N LYS A 73 5.38 7.90 -11.42
CA LYS A 73 6.07 7.55 -10.18
C LYS A 73 5.28 8.03 -8.95
N MET A 74 4.56 9.16 -9.09
CA MET A 74 3.74 9.77 -8.05
C MET A 74 2.37 10.20 -8.61
N PRO A 75 1.29 10.00 -7.82
CA PRO A 75 1.23 9.21 -6.58
C PRO A 75 1.54 7.73 -6.82
N PRO A 76 2.04 6.98 -5.80
CA PRO A 76 2.34 5.56 -5.97
C PRO A 76 1.07 4.75 -6.14
N TRP A 77 0.81 4.33 -7.36
CA TRP A 77 -0.29 3.46 -7.75
C TRP A 77 0.09 2.66 -8.98
N PHE A 78 0.03 1.34 -8.89
CA PHE A 78 0.65 0.46 -9.89
C PHE A 78 -0.32 -0.54 -10.49
N ALA A 79 -1.60 -0.59 -10.06
CA ALA A 79 -2.60 -1.43 -10.69
C ALA A 79 -2.88 -0.97 -12.13
N ASP A 80 -3.05 -1.94 -13.02
CA ASP A 80 -3.47 -1.70 -14.39
C ASP A 80 -4.85 -1.00 -14.40
N PRO A 81 -5.01 0.10 -15.14
CA PRO A 81 -6.28 0.84 -15.20
C PRO A 81 -7.45 0.01 -15.76
N GLU A 82 -7.13 -0.99 -16.58
CA GLU A 82 -8.15 -1.81 -17.24
C GLU A 82 -8.58 -3.02 -16.39
N VAL A 83 -7.94 -3.23 -15.22
CA VAL A 83 -8.17 -4.41 -14.39
C VAL A 83 -8.56 -4.02 -12.97
N GLY A 84 -9.78 -4.42 -12.59
CA GLY A 84 -10.32 -4.14 -11.26
C GLY A 84 -10.73 -2.68 -11.06
N HIS A 85 -11.49 -2.44 -9.99
CA HIS A 85 -11.87 -1.10 -9.52
C HIS A 85 -11.61 -1.04 -8.01
N PHE A 86 -10.92 0.01 -7.57
CA PHE A 86 -10.41 0.10 -6.21
C PHE A 86 -10.87 1.37 -5.50
N ALA A 87 -11.45 1.23 -4.32
CA ALA A 87 -11.98 2.34 -3.53
C ALA A 87 -10.87 3.32 -3.07
N ASN A 88 -9.63 2.85 -3.00
CA ASN A 88 -8.47 3.62 -2.59
C ASN A 88 -7.55 4.01 -3.76
N GLU A 89 -8.09 4.08 -4.97
CA GLU A 89 -7.32 4.47 -6.15
C GLU A 89 -6.72 5.87 -5.99
N ARG A 90 -5.43 5.99 -6.33
CA ARG A 90 -4.63 7.23 -6.21
C ARG A 90 -4.07 7.72 -7.53
N ARG A 91 -4.37 7.03 -8.63
CA ARG A 91 -3.90 7.45 -9.94
C ARG A 91 -4.41 8.85 -10.25
N LEU A 92 -3.51 9.72 -10.69
CA LEU A 92 -3.93 10.98 -11.28
C LEU A 92 -4.58 10.72 -12.65
N ASP A 93 -5.66 11.40 -12.93
CA ASP A 93 -6.21 11.45 -14.26
C ASP A 93 -5.33 12.28 -15.21
N ASP A 94 -5.54 12.13 -16.50
CA ASP A 94 -4.71 12.80 -17.51
C ASP A 94 -4.91 14.33 -17.50
N ALA A 95 -6.06 14.81 -17.08
CA ALA A 95 -6.35 16.24 -16.95
C ALA A 95 -5.54 16.86 -15.80
N ASP A 96 -5.51 16.20 -14.62
CA ASP A 96 -4.70 16.62 -13.48
C ASP A 96 -3.20 16.65 -13.85
N ILE A 97 -2.73 15.61 -14.56
CA ILE A 97 -1.33 15.55 -15.03
C ILE A 97 -1.04 16.70 -15.99
N LYS A 98 -1.92 16.90 -16.97
CA LYS A 98 -1.75 18.01 -17.93
C LYS A 98 -1.68 19.36 -17.21
N THR A 99 -2.57 19.61 -16.26
CA THR A 99 -2.59 20.85 -15.46
C THR A 99 -1.27 21.06 -14.72
N LEU A 100 -0.74 20.03 -14.06
CA LEU A 100 0.55 20.11 -13.36
C LEU A 100 1.71 20.36 -14.31
N VAL A 101 1.73 19.69 -15.46
CA VAL A 101 2.77 19.84 -16.49
C VAL A 101 2.73 21.24 -17.09
N ASP A 102 1.56 21.69 -17.54
CA ASP A 102 1.38 23.01 -18.14
C ASP A 102 1.76 24.14 -17.16
N TRP A 103 1.38 24.01 -15.89
CA TRP A 103 1.81 24.95 -14.86
C TRP A 103 3.33 25.09 -14.79
N VAL A 104 4.05 23.98 -14.80
CA VAL A 104 5.53 23.99 -14.77
C VAL A 104 6.10 24.62 -16.03
N ASP A 105 5.55 24.29 -17.20
CA ASP A 105 6.04 24.78 -18.51
C ASP A 105 5.80 26.27 -18.70
N HIS A 106 4.76 26.82 -18.08
CA HIS A 106 4.48 28.26 -18.08
C HIS A 106 5.17 29.02 -16.92
N GLY A 107 6.24 28.44 -16.34
CA GLY A 107 7.07 29.14 -15.35
C GLY A 107 6.58 28.99 -13.91
N ALA A 108 5.59 28.14 -13.68
CA ALA A 108 5.02 27.82 -12.37
C ALA A 108 4.55 29.08 -11.59
N PRO A 109 3.61 29.89 -12.12
CA PRO A 109 3.12 31.11 -11.49
C PRO A 109 2.27 30.80 -10.26
N GLU A 110 2.31 31.70 -9.25
CA GLU A 110 1.51 31.55 -8.02
C GLU A 110 0.01 31.80 -8.24
N GLY A 111 -0.30 32.86 -8.98
CA GLY A 111 -1.67 33.33 -9.15
C GLY A 111 -2.18 34.20 -7.98
N VAL A 112 -3.42 34.68 -8.10
CA VAL A 112 -4.00 35.59 -7.12
C VAL A 112 -4.46 34.86 -5.86
N SER A 113 -4.17 35.43 -4.69
CA SER A 113 -4.46 34.82 -3.38
C SER A 113 -5.95 34.54 -3.14
N LYS A 114 -6.86 35.34 -3.73
CA LYS A 114 -8.32 35.11 -3.56
C LYS A 114 -8.80 33.77 -4.15
N ASN A 115 -8.03 33.17 -5.06
CA ASN A 115 -8.35 31.89 -5.69
C ASN A 115 -7.81 30.69 -4.89
N LYS A 116 -7.07 30.95 -3.80
CA LYS A 116 -6.50 29.92 -2.95
C LYS A 116 -7.60 29.17 -2.22
N PRO A 117 -7.71 27.84 -2.36
CA PRO A 117 -8.66 27.04 -1.58
C PRO A 117 -8.31 27.06 -0.09
N ALA A 118 -9.29 26.81 0.75
CA ALA A 118 -9.05 26.63 2.18
C ALA A 118 -8.04 25.49 2.42
N PRO A 119 -7.15 25.63 3.41
CA PRO A 119 -6.23 24.56 3.78
C PRO A 119 -7.00 23.30 4.16
N LYS A 120 -6.51 22.14 3.70
CA LYS A 120 -7.06 20.85 4.11
C LYS A 120 -6.79 20.65 5.60
N GLN A 121 -7.84 20.29 6.34
CA GLN A 121 -7.71 19.90 7.73
C GLN A 121 -7.21 18.46 7.81
N TRP A 122 -6.29 18.21 8.71
CA TRP A 122 -5.73 16.90 8.97
C TRP A 122 -6.09 16.47 10.38
N THR A 123 -6.42 15.20 10.56
CA THR A 123 -6.67 14.65 11.90
C THR A 123 -5.35 14.62 12.67
N ASP A 124 -5.34 15.27 13.83
CA ASP A 124 -4.26 15.12 14.82
C ASP A 124 -4.64 13.94 15.71
N GLY A 125 -3.85 12.85 15.64
CA GLY A 125 -4.09 11.65 16.43
C GLY A 125 -4.75 10.53 15.64
N TRP A 126 -5.67 9.82 16.27
CA TRP A 126 -6.32 8.63 15.72
C TRP A 126 -7.42 8.98 14.71
N ASP A 127 -7.41 8.30 13.57
CA ASP A 127 -8.52 8.35 12.62
C ASP A 127 -9.71 7.47 13.07
N ILE A 128 -9.43 6.45 13.91
CA ILE A 128 -10.43 5.68 14.64
C ILE A 128 -10.66 6.26 16.05
N LYS A 129 -11.64 5.76 16.75
CA LYS A 129 -11.80 6.01 18.20
C LYS A 129 -11.47 4.71 18.94
N PRO A 130 -10.17 4.46 19.29
CA PRO A 130 -9.76 3.20 19.88
C PRO A 130 -10.32 3.04 21.30
N ASP A 131 -10.77 1.84 21.61
CA ASP A 131 -11.14 1.44 22.99
C ASP A 131 -9.88 1.11 23.81
N VAL A 132 -8.84 0.58 23.14
CA VAL A 132 -7.55 0.26 23.74
C VAL A 132 -6.40 0.70 22.83
N VAL A 133 -5.31 1.14 23.46
CA VAL A 133 -4.08 1.55 22.77
C VAL A 133 -2.89 0.84 23.41
N TYR A 134 -2.07 0.22 22.60
CA TYR A 134 -0.79 -0.37 22.97
C TYR A 134 0.34 0.42 22.31
N GLU A 135 1.40 0.65 23.05
CA GLU A 135 2.58 1.40 22.58
C GLU A 135 3.82 0.53 22.73
N MET A 136 4.81 0.72 21.86
CA MET A 136 6.13 0.11 22.02
C MET A 136 6.67 0.40 23.42
N PRO A 137 7.11 -0.61 24.18
CA PRO A 137 7.57 -0.42 25.57
C PRO A 137 8.72 0.57 25.71
N ALA A 138 9.60 0.63 24.70
CA ALA A 138 10.72 1.55 24.63
C ALA A 138 10.85 2.15 23.22
N PRO A 139 11.42 3.36 23.06
CA PRO A 139 11.73 3.90 21.75
C PRO A 139 12.83 3.06 21.06
N TYR A 140 12.68 2.87 19.75
CA TYR A 140 13.69 2.23 18.90
C TYR A 140 14.52 3.30 18.21
N THR A 141 15.85 3.20 18.31
CA THR A 141 16.77 4.11 17.63
C THR A 141 16.97 3.67 16.16
N ILE A 142 16.57 4.54 15.23
CA ILE A 142 16.70 4.33 13.79
C ILE A 142 18.02 4.92 13.30
N PRO A 143 18.91 4.13 12.67
CA PRO A 143 20.14 4.65 12.05
C PRO A 143 19.85 5.65 10.93
N ALA A 144 20.78 6.60 10.71
CA ALA A 144 20.65 7.59 9.65
C ALA A 144 20.64 6.98 8.24
N SER A 145 21.36 5.87 8.05
CA SER A 145 21.55 5.21 6.75
C SER A 145 21.88 3.72 6.95
N GLY A 146 21.91 2.98 5.86
CA GLY A 146 22.20 1.54 5.81
C GLY A 146 20.96 0.74 5.45
N VAL A 147 21.17 -0.55 5.20
CA VAL A 147 20.07 -1.52 5.05
C VAL A 147 19.57 -1.87 6.44
N LEU A 148 18.32 -1.59 6.72
CA LEU A 148 17.70 -1.86 8.00
C LEU A 148 16.93 -3.17 7.90
N GLU A 149 17.09 -4.03 8.90
CA GLU A 149 16.43 -5.33 8.98
C GLU A 149 14.98 -5.13 9.49
N TYR A 150 14.12 -6.11 9.18
CA TYR A 150 12.83 -6.21 9.85
C TYR A 150 13.04 -6.50 11.33
N ILE A 151 12.28 -5.85 12.17
CA ILE A 151 12.30 -6.12 13.61
C ILE A 151 10.91 -6.48 14.10
N TYR A 152 10.84 -7.36 15.09
CA TYR A 152 9.61 -7.73 15.79
C TYR A 152 9.68 -7.23 17.23
N ILE A 153 8.64 -6.56 17.69
CA ILE A 153 8.54 -6.03 19.05
C ILE A 153 7.30 -6.62 19.71
N LEU A 154 7.48 -7.32 20.82
CA LEU A 154 6.38 -7.79 21.65
C LEU A 154 5.74 -6.59 22.36
N LEU A 155 4.43 -6.38 22.12
CA LEU A 155 3.65 -5.32 22.77
C LEU A 155 3.09 -5.77 24.13
N PRO A 156 2.89 -4.83 25.08
CA PRO A 156 2.35 -5.14 26.40
C PRO A 156 0.83 -5.35 26.39
N ALA A 157 0.35 -6.11 25.40
CA ALA A 157 -1.06 -6.44 25.22
C ALA A 157 -1.42 -7.72 25.95
N LYS A 158 -2.58 -7.75 26.61
CA LYS A 158 -3.09 -8.92 27.31
C LYS A 158 -4.55 -9.15 26.93
N PHE A 159 -4.86 -10.37 26.52
CA PHE A 159 -6.21 -10.80 26.14
C PHE A 159 -6.62 -11.99 27.02
N PRO A 160 -7.25 -11.75 28.19
CA PRO A 160 -7.63 -12.83 29.10
C PRO A 160 -8.81 -13.66 28.57
N GLN A 161 -9.49 -13.20 27.56
CA GLN A 161 -10.59 -13.85 26.87
C GLN A 161 -10.54 -13.59 25.37
N ASP A 162 -11.24 -14.39 24.59
CA ASP A 162 -11.42 -14.17 23.16
C ASP A 162 -11.93 -12.75 22.91
N THR A 163 -11.18 -11.98 22.13
CA THR A 163 -11.46 -10.57 21.89
C THR A 163 -11.63 -10.32 20.41
N TRP A 164 -12.78 -9.78 20.02
CA TRP A 164 -13.06 -9.40 18.65
C TRP A 164 -12.74 -7.92 18.42
N ILE A 165 -11.91 -7.64 17.41
CA ILE A 165 -11.64 -6.28 16.95
C ILE A 165 -12.42 -6.01 15.66
N ILE A 166 -13.04 -4.84 15.57
CA ILE A 166 -13.84 -4.40 14.41
C ILE A 166 -13.14 -3.29 13.62
N ASP A 167 -12.15 -2.65 14.22
CA ASP A 167 -11.32 -1.64 13.58
C ASP A 167 -9.95 -1.55 14.27
N GLY A 168 -8.95 -1.06 13.54
CA GLY A 168 -7.63 -0.90 14.09
C GLY A 168 -6.77 0.06 13.30
N GLU A 169 -5.83 0.68 13.98
CA GLU A 169 -4.90 1.65 13.40
C GLU A 169 -3.51 1.50 13.98
N ILE A 170 -2.51 1.54 13.11
CA ILE A 170 -1.10 1.68 13.50
C ILE A 170 -0.72 3.14 13.33
N GLN A 171 -0.23 3.75 14.40
CA GLN A 171 0.31 5.11 14.38
C GLN A 171 1.82 5.08 14.59
N PRO A 172 2.63 5.18 13.53
CA PRO A 172 4.06 5.38 13.66
C PRO A 172 4.37 6.64 14.47
N GLY A 173 5.28 6.53 15.44
CA GLY A 173 5.82 7.69 16.14
C GLY A 173 6.69 8.55 15.23
N ASN A 174 7.34 7.90 14.25
CA ASN A 174 8.17 8.56 13.23
C ASN A 174 7.73 8.15 11.81
N ARG A 175 6.69 8.79 11.29
CA ARG A 175 6.16 8.51 9.94
C ARG A 175 7.16 8.76 8.81
N SER A 176 8.22 9.54 9.04
CA SER A 176 9.25 9.83 8.03
C SER A 176 10.26 8.70 7.86
N ALA A 177 10.32 7.76 8.80
CA ALA A 177 11.27 6.67 8.81
C ALA A 177 10.62 5.27 8.84
N VAL A 178 9.35 5.15 9.26
CA VAL A 178 8.62 3.89 9.20
C VAL A 178 8.16 3.64 7.77
N HIS A 179 8.79 2.66 7.12
CA HIS A 179 8.48 2.26 5.75
C HIS A 179 7.20 1.44 5.69
N HIS A 180 7.06 0.44 6.55
CA HIS A 180 5.80 -0.26 6.80
C HIS A 180 5.82 -0.89 8.19
N ALA A 181 4.64 -1.23 8.68
CA ALA A 181 4.46 -1.95 9.92
C ALA A 181 3.26 -2.90 9.83
N SER A 182 3.32 -3.99 10.56
CA SER A 182 2.25 -4.98 10.66
C SER A 182 2.01 -5.36 12.12
N VAL A 183 0.78 -5.64 12.46
CA VAL A 183 0.40 -6.21 13.75
C VAL A 183 0.10 -7.68 13.57
N ILE A 184 0.80 -8.53 14.29
CA ILE A 184 0.72 -9.99 14.19
C ILE A 184 0.26 -10.56 15.53
N VAL A 185 -0.72 -11.45 15.49
CA VAL A 185 -1.16 -12.24 16.65
C VAL A 185 -0.32 -13.51 16.73
N ARG A 186 0.25 -13.77 17.90
CA ARG A 186 0.80 -15.06 18.28
C ARG A 186 -0.17 -15.76 19.22
N PRO A 187 -0.86 -16.82 18.78
CA PRO A 187 -1.78 -17.54 19.66
C PRO A 187 -1.04 -18.36 20.72
N PRO A 188 -1.71 -18.73 21.81
CA PRO A 188 -1.14 -19.58 22.86
C PRO A 188 -0.56 -20.88 22.29
N GLY A 189 0.60 -21.29 22.80
CA GLY A 189 1.28 -22.53 22.40
C GLY A 189 2.06 -22.44 21.09
N SER A 190 2.06 -21.31 20.40
CA SER A 190 2.91 -21.09 19.22
C SER A 190 4.39 -21.04 19.60
N ALA A 191 5.22 -21.79 18.85
CA ALA A 191 6.66 -21.76 19.00
C ALA A 191 7.31 -20.51 18.37
N TRP A 192 6.60 -19.78 17.52
CA TRP A 192 7.10 -18.60 16.85
C TRP A 192 7.45 -17.49 17.84
N LEU A 193 8.67 -17.00 17.78
CA LEU A 193 9.20 -15.96 18.67
C LEU A 193 8.93 -16.24 20.17
N LYS A 194 8.92 -17.52 20.58
CA LYS A 194 8.62 -17.92 21.98
C LYS A 194 9.56 -17.27 23.00
N ASP A 195 10.81 -17.00 22.60
CA ASP A 195 11.85 -16.45 23.46
C ASP A 195 11.96 -14.91 23.36
N ALA A 196 11.07 -14.27 22.58
CA ALA A 196 11.04 -12.81 22.45
C ALA A 196 10.68 -12.14 23.78
N LYS A 197 11.47 -11.16 24.18
CA LYS A 197 11.29 -10.42 25.43
C LYS A 197 10.55 -9.12 25.20
N MET A 198 9.75 -8.72 26.18
CA MET A 198 9.01 -7.47 26.15
C MET A 198 9.95 -6.28 25.97
N GLY A 199 9.69 -5.46 24.94
CA GLY A 199 10.42 -4.23 24.68
C GLY A 199 11.80 -4.39 24.04
N GLU A 200 12.29 -5.63 23.87
CA GLU A 200 13.52 -5.90 23.13
C GLU A 200 13.19 -6.17 21.66
N PRO A 201 13.86 -5.49 20.70
CA PRO A 201 13.71 -5.81 19.28
C PRO A 201 14.24 -7.20 18.98
N HIS A 202 13.40 -8.05 18.38
CA HIS A 202 13.83 -9.33 17.86
C HIS A 202 14.09 -9.20 16.36
N ILE A 203 15.33 -9.51 15.94
CA ILE A 203 15.71 -9.53 14.53
C ILE A 203 15.74 -10.99 14.11
N PRO A 204 14.96 -11.39 13.07
CA PRO A 204 14.98 -12.76 12.60
C PRO A 204 16.37 -13.15 12.07
N PRO A 205 16.79 -14.41 12.24
CA PRO A 205 18.09 -14.88 11.75
C PRO A 205 18.18 -14.74 10.23
N LYS A 206 19.38 -14.45 9.72
CA LYS A 206 19.65 -14.18 8.28
C LYS A 206 19.47 -15.40 7.37
N THR A 207 19.32 -16.59 7.92
CA THR A 207 19.25 -17.84 7.14
C THR A 207 18.17 -18.77 7.69
N GLY A 208 17.34 -19.31 6.79
CA GLY A 208 16.72 -20.63 6.89
C GLY A 208 15.40 -20.77 7.62
N GLU A 209 15.01 -19.89 8.49
CA GLU A 209 13.66 -19.97 9.09
C GLU A 209 12.79 -18.85 8.52
N VAL A 210 12.08 -19.18 7.49
CA VAL A 210 10.99 -18.31 6.98
C VAL A 210 9.90 -18.32 8.04
N ALA A 211 9.57 -17.17 8.65
CA ALA A 211 8.43 -17.05 9.57
C ALA A 211 7.12 -17.53 8.92
N PHE A 212 7.14 -17.63 7.61
CA PHE A 212 6.06 -18.11 6.76
C PHE A 212 5.99 -19.63 6.57
N THR A 213 6.97 -20.44 6.99
CA THR A 213 6.85 -21.92 6.93
C THR A 213 5.74 -22.46 7.84
N ASN A 214 5.20 -21.62 8.69
CA ASN A 214 4.05 -21.91 9.54
C ASN A 214 2.80 -21.10 9.18
N PHE A 215 2.54 -20.81 7.88
CA PHE A 215 1.22 -20.29 7.48
C PHE A 215 0.05 -21.22 7.84
N ASN A 216 0.33 -22.49 8.14
CA ASN A 216 -0.61 -23.38 8.81
C ASN A 216 -0.67 -23.18 10.34
N ALA A 217 0.25 -22.41 10.94
CA ALA A 217 0.13 -21.97 12.32
C ALA A 217 -0.78 -20.73 12.35
N PRO A 218 -1.61 -20.59 13.36
CA PRO A 218 -2.64 -19.56 13.42
C PRO A 218 -2.11 -18.14 13.73
N GLN A 219 -0.92 -17.82 13.23
CA GLN A 219 -0.42 -16.45 13.28
C GLN A 219 -1.20 -15.64 12.28
N GLU A 220 -1.90 -14.63 12.74
CA GLU A 220 -2.71 -13.81 11.85
C GLU A 220 -2.17 -12.37 11.82
N TRP A 221 -1.96 -11.84 10.62
CA TRP A 221 -1.77 -10.42 10.44
C TRP A 221 -3.10 -9.70 10.67
N LEU A 222 -3.17 -8.93 11.75
CA LEU A 222 -4.35 -8.15 12.08
C LEU A 222 -4.43 -6.86 11.28
N LEU A 223 -3.34 -6.10 11.28
CA LEU A 223 -3.26 -4.75 10.72
C LEU A 223 -1.99 -4.61 9.90
N GLY A 224 -2.05 -3.73 8.90
CA GLY A 224 -0.88 -3.27 8.17
C GLY A 224 -0.88 -1.75 8.06
N TYR A 225 0.30 -1.17 7.97
CA TYR A 225 0.55 0.23 7.69
C TYR A 225 1.56 0.35 6.57
N VAL A 226 1.23 1.18 5.58
CA VAL A 226 2.17 1.68 4.57
C VAL A 226 1.98 3.19 4.43
N PRO A 227 3.02 3.95 4.07
CA PRO A 227 2.93 5.40 3.95
C PRO A 227 1.80 5.87 3.04
N GLY A 228 1.07 6.86 3.51
CA GLY A 228 -0.05 7.43 2.76
C GLY A 228 -1.32 6.58 2.73
N MET A 229 -1.32 5.38 3.31
CA MET A 229 -2.55 4.61 3.49
C MET A 229 -3.40 5.28 4.58
N GLN A 230 -4.70 5.39 4.31
CA GLN A 230 -5.64 5.76 5.35
C GLN A 230 -5.97 4.51 6.17
N PRO A 231 -5.85 4.53 7.50
CA PRO A 231 -5.79 3.33 8.33
C PRO A 231 -6.98 2.39 8.24
N GLN A 232 -8.16 2.88 7.91
CA GLN A 232 -9.39 2.18 8.27
C GLN A 232 -10.16 1.51 7.14
N ARG A 233 -9.95 1.92 5.89
CA ARG A 233 -10.91 1.57 4.84
C ARG A 233 -10.95 0.11 4.45
N TYR A 234 -9.91 -0.64 4.71
CA TYR A 234 -9.88 -2.06 4.41
C TYR A 234 -10.22 -2.97 5.61
N PHE A 235 -10.32 -2.37 6.82
CA PHE A 235 -10.70 -3.09 8.04
C PHE A 235 -12.18 -2.97 8.40
N SER A 236 -12.89 -2.00 7.85
CA SER A 236 -14.31 -1.82 8.12
C SER A 236 -15.17 -2.45 7.02
N PRO A 237 -15.28 -3.78 6.97
CA PRO A 237 -16.11 -4.47 5.97
C PRO A 237 -17.61 -4.37 6.28
N GLY A 238 -18.00 -3.44 7.13
CA GLY A 238 -19.33 -3.32 7.73
C GLY A 238 -19.30 -3.80 9.19
N LYS A 239 -20.25 -3.31 9.98
CA LYS A 239 -20.34 -3.57 11.42
C LYS A 239 -20.55 -5.04 11.81
N ASP A 240 -20.70 -5.94 10.83
CA ASP A 240 -20.98 -7.38 11.03
C ASP A 240 -19.76 -8.27 10.84
N ALA A 241 -18.56 -7.72 10.71
CA ALA A 241 -17.33 -8.49 10.57
C ALA A 241 -16.25 -7.99 11.54
N GLY A 242 -15.41 -8.90 12.00
CA GLY A 242 -14.29 -8.56 12.88
C GLY A 242 -13.18 -9.61 12.82
N ARG A 243 -12.08 -9.35 13.50
CA ARG A 243 -10.96 -10.27 13.66
C ARG A 243 -10.90 -10.76 15.08
N LEU A 244 -10.69 -12.06 15.23
CA LEU A 244 -10.55 -12.69 16.56
C LEU A 244 -9.08 -12.60 17.01
N ILE A 245 -8.89 -12.15 18.24
CA ILE A 245 -7.67 -12.35 19.01
C ILE A 245 -8.01 -13.41 20.07
N PRO A 246 -7.50 -14.64 19.96
CA PRO A 246 -7.77 -15.71 20.93
C PRO A 246 -7.27 -15.36 22.32
N ALA A 247 -7.95 -15.85 23.35
CA ALA A 247 -7.52 -15.70 24.74
C ALA A 247 -6.08 -16.18 24.94
N GLY A 248 -5.28 -15.42 25.69
CA GLY A 248 -3.88 -15.74 25.97
C GLY A 248 -2.91 -15.47 24.81
N SER A 249 -3.37 -14.83 23.72
CA SER A 249 -2.50 -14.42 22.61
C SER A 249 -1.56 -13.28 22.98
N ASP A 250 -0.41 -13.26 22.32
CA ASP A 250 0.51 -12.12 22.30
C ASP A 250 0.34 -11.31 21.00
N ILE A 251 0.67 -10.03 21.07
CA ILE A 251 0.69 -9.13 19.92
C ILE A 251 2.13 -8.70 19.63
N PHE A 252 2.55 -8.92 18.39
CA PHE A 252 3.82 -8.43 17.86
C PHE A 252 3.56 -7.30 16.90
N LEU A 253 4.42 -6.29 16.97
CA LEU A 253 4.56 -5.25 15.98
C LEU A 253 5.80 -5.58 15.14
N GLU A 254 5.58 -5.93 13.87
CA GLU A 254 6.64 -6.02 12.86
C GLU A 254 6.84 -4.64 12.27
N ILE A 255 8.08 -4.15 12.21
CA ILE A 255 8.38 -2.85 11.60
C ILE A 255 9.59 -2.95 10.70
N HIS A 256 9.48 -2.31 9.55
CA HIS A 256 10.60 -2.02 8.66
C HIS A 256 10.83 -0.51 8.58
N TYR A 257 12.05 -0.10 8.87
CA TYR A 257 12.46 1.30 8.82
C TYR A 257 13.28 1.61 7.57
N THR A 258 13.25 2.86 7.16
CA THR A 258 14.13 3.42 6.12
C THR A 258 14.94 4.55 6.71
N GLY A 259 16.26 4.50 6.54
CA GLY A 259 17.15 5.60 6.90
C GLY A 259 16.85 6.84 6.04
N ASN A 260 16.65 7.98 6.70
CA ASN A 260 16.30 9.25 6.05
C ASN A 260 17.42 10.30 6.14
N GLY A 261 18.66 9.88 6.38
CA GLY A 261 19.83 10.75 6.51
C GLY A 261 20.04 11.31 7.92
N ARG A 262 19.17 10.98 8.88
CA ARG A 262 19.26 11.44 10.27
C ARG A 262 19.01 10.30 11.24
N LYS A 263 19.85 10.21 12.30
CA LYS A 263 19.54 9.34 13.43
C LYS A 263 18.28 9.88 14.10
N SER A 264 17.30 9.00 14.31
CA SER A 264 16.01 9.38 14.90
C SER A 264 15.48 8.24 15.76
N GLU A 265 14.33 8.45 16.38
CA GLU A 265 13.67 7.45 17.20
C GLU A 265 12.24 7.24 16.72
N ASP A 266 11.71 6.06 16.96
CA ASP A 266 10.31 5.71 16.78
C ASP A 266 9.74 5.07 18.05
N ARG A 267 8.47 5.38 18.31
CA ARG A 267 7.66 4.73 19.32
C ARG A 267 6.23 4.58 18.80
N THR A 268 6.07 3.56 17.96
CA THR A 268 4.80 3.26 17.29
C THR A 268 3.74 2.81 18.27
N LYS A 269 2.50 3.22 18.00
CA LYS A 269 1.29 2.84 18.74
C LYS A 269 0.34 2.02 17.87
N VAL A 270 -0.44 1.18 18.52
CA VAL A 270 -1.51 0.38 17.90
C VAL A 270 -2.79 0.60 18.69
N GLY A 271 -3.85 1.01 18.00
CA GLY A 271 -5.17 1.19 18.58
C GLY A 271 -6.16 0.17 18.01
N PHE A 272 -7.03 -0.36 18.86
CA PHE A 272 -8.12 -1.26 18.47
C PHE A 272 -9.47 -0.72 18.92
N VAL A 273 -10.48 -0.90 18.04
CA VAL A 273 -11.89 -0.78 18.39
C VAL A 273 -12.44 -2.19 18.62
N LEU A 274 -13.00 -2.42 19.79
CA LEU A 274 -13.47 -3.73 20.21
C LEU A 274 -14.94 -3.94 19.82
N ALA A 275 -15.28 -5.15 19.41
CA ALA A 275 -16.69 -5.52 19.24
C ALA A 275 -17.33 -5.71 20.62
N LYS A 276 -18.54 -5.18 20.81
CA LYS A 276 -19.33 -5.41 22.03
C LYS A 276 -19.87 -6.84 22.10
N GLU A 277 -20.19 -7.40 20.93
CA GLU A 277 -20.66 -8.76 20.75
C GLU A 277 -19.89 -9.39 19.60
N PRO A 278 -19.66 -10.71 19.60
CA PRO A 278 -19.00 -11.40 18.50
C PRO A 278 -19.75 -11.13 17.18
N PRO A 279 -19.08 -10.63 16.12
CA PRO A 279 -19.73 -10.35 14.84
C PRO A 279 -20.17 -11.64 14.13
N GLY A 280 -21.13 -11.55 13.21
CA GLY A 280 -21.62 -12.69 12.43
C GLY A 280 -20.59 -13.27 11.49
N LYS A 281 -19.62 -12.45 11.04
CA LYS A 281 -18.53 -12.84 10.13
C LYS A 281 -17.18 -12.59 10.74
N GLN A 282 -16.22 -13.42 10.36
CA GLN A 282 -14.81 -13.15 10.62
C GLN A 282 -14.13 -12.58 9.36
N LEU A 283 -13.25 -11.60 9.58
CA LEU A 283 -12.34 -11.04 8.57
C LEU A 283 -11.00 -11.74 8.71
N LEU A 284 -10.52 -12.36 7.65
CA LEU A 284 -9.29 -13.14 7.61
C LEU A 284 -8.38 -12.68 6.48
N ASN A 285 -7.10 -12.93 6.62
CA ASN A 285 -6.13 -12.85 5.54
C ASN A 285 -5.87 -14.27 5.01
N LEU A 286 -6.29 -14.54 3.77
CA LEU A 286 -5.86 -15.72 3.05
C LEU A 286 -4.53 -15.41 2.39
N VAL A 287 -3.50 -16.18 2.70
CA VAL A 287 -2.16 -15.97 2.19
C VAL A 287 -1.82 -17.05 1.17
N LEU A 288 -1.61 -16.65 -0.08
CA LEU A 288 -1.10 -17.51 -1.13
C LEU A 288 0.40 -17.23 -1.30
N TYR A 289 1.20 -18.27 -1.38
CA TYR A 289 2.64 -18.13 -1.47
C TYR A 289 3.29 -19.35 -2.13
N ASP A 290 4.52 -19.17 -2.62
CA ASP A 290 5.45 -20.24 -2.98
C ASP A 290 6.82 -19.96 -2.35
N THR A 291 7.45 -20.98 -1.79
CA THR A 291 8.79 -20.91 -1.23
C THR A 291 9.80 -21.79 -1.97
N SER A 292 9.37 -22.46 -3.04
CA SER A 292 10.19 -23.46 -3.75
C SER A 292 10.97 -22.89 -4.94
N PHE A 293 10.74 -21.61 -5.30
CA PHE A 293 11.41 -21.00 -6.45
C PHE A 293 12.89 -20.73 -6.21
N GLU A 294 13.66 -20.79 -7.29
CA GLU A 294 15.05 -20.36 -7.36
C GLU A 294 15.23 -19.41 -8.54
N ILE A 295 15.64 -18.18 -8.29
CA ILE A 295 15.89 -17.18 -9.34
C ILE A 295 17.38 -17.27 -9.71
N PRO A 296 17.71 -17.65 -10.96
CA PRO A 296 19.10 -17.80 -11.38
C PRO A 296 19.90 -16.48 -11.34
N PRO A 297 21.23 -16.55 -11.23
CA PRO A 297 22.10 -15.39 -11.39
C PRO A 297 21.85 -14.68 -12.73
N ASN A 298 21.88 -13.36 -12.72
CA ASN A 298 21.75 -12.50 -13.89
C ASN A 298 20.47 -12.69 -14.72
N ALA A 299 19.46 -13.40 -14.22
CA ALA A 299 18.19 -13.56 -14.92
C ALA A 299 17.46 -12.22 -15.01
N SER A 300 17.29 -11.69 -16.22
CA SER A 300 16.58 -10.44 -16.47
C SER A 300 15.05 -10.61 -16.35
N GLU A 301 14.56 -11.84 -16.46
CA GLU A 301 13.19 -12.21 -16.20
C GLU A 301 13.14 -13.65 -15.66
N HIS A 302 12.52 -13.80 -14.50
CA HIS A 302 12.19 -15.11 -13.92
C HIS A 302 10.73 -15.05 -13.47
N THR A 303 10.00 -16.16 -13.57
CA THR A 303 8.56 -16.21 -13.22
C THR A 303 8.30 -17.28 -12.18
N GLY A 304 7.37 -17.02 -11.28
CA GLY A 304 6.85 -17.97 -10.29
C GLY A 304 5.33 -17.91 -10.21
N ASN A 305 4.73 -19.01 -9.74
CA ASN A 305 3.29 -19.12 -9.62
C ASN A 305 2.94 -19.86 -8.32
N ALA A 306 1.80 -19.50 -7.75
CA ALA A 306 1.16 -20.28 -6.69
C ALA A 306 -0.35 -20.27 -6.92
N TRP A 307 -1.05 -21.29 -6.42
CA TRP A 307 -2.50 -21.34 -6.50
C TRP A 307 -3.13 -22.04 -5.30
N ALA A 308 -4.39 -21.72 -5.07
CA ALA A 308 -5.20 -22.36 -4.06
C ALA A 308 -6.64 -22.52 -4.52
N VAL A 309 -7.38 -23.43 -3.89
CA VAL A 309 -8.82 -23.63 -4.11
C VAL A 309 -9.57 -23.29 -2.83
N LEU A 310 -10.66 -22.55 -2.96
CA LEU A 310 -11.58 -22.23 -1.86
C LEU A 310 -12.42 -23.45 -1.48
N ASN A 311 -12.33 -23.86 -0.23
CA ASN A 311 -13.17 -24.92 0.34
C ASN A 311 -14.49 -24.41 0.91
N GLU A 312 -14.57 -23.10 1.12
CA GLU A 312 -15.75 -22.40 1.64
C GLU A 312 -16.01 -21.14 0.82
N PRO A 313 -17.27 -20.67 0.71
CA PRO A 313 -17.55 -19.40 0.04
C PRO A 313 -17.03 -18.24 0.89
N VAL A 314 -16.39 -17.26 0.23
CA VAL A 314 -15.85 -16.07 0.88
C VAL A 314 -16.30 -14.80 0.16
N THR A 315 -16.17 -13.66 0.84
CA THR A 315 -16.31 -12.34 0.20
C THR A 315 -14.97 -11.63 0.24
N LEU A 316 -14.36 -11.40 -0.92
CA LEU A 316 -13.08 -10.72 -1.09
C LEU A 316 -13.25 -9.19 -0.97
N LEU A 317 -12.45 -8.57 -0.12
CA LEU A 317 -12.48 -7.14 0.18
C LEU A 317 -11.26 -6.40 -0.38
N TYR A 318 -10.08 -6.97 -0.25
CA TYR A 318 -8.82 -6.37 -0.70
C TYR A 318 -7.79 -7.42 -1.08
N MET A 319 -6.77 -6.98 -1.80
CA MET A 319 -5.62 -7.77 -2.23
C MET A 319 -4.33 -6.98 -1.98
N GLN A 320 -3.30 -7.67 -1.52
CA GLN A 320 -1.96 -7.11 -1.35
C GLN A 320 -0.94 -8.04 -2.00
N PRO A 321 -0.42 -7.70 -3.18
CA PRO A 321 0.72 -8.38 -3.78
C PRO A 321 1.99 -8.03 -3.00
N HIS A 322 2.87 -9.02 -2.78
CA HIS A 322 4.10 -8.81 -2.04
C HIS A 322 5.26 -9.59 -2.68
N LEU A 323 6.27 -8.85 -3.08
CA LEU A 323 7.57 -9.29 -3.58
C LEU A 323 8.65 -8.44 -2.92
N HIS A 324 9.91 -8.81 -3.04
CA HIS A 324 11.03 -8.01 -2.55
C HIS A 324 11.68 -7.15 -3.66
N LEU A 325 12.99 -6.85 -3.51
CA LEU A 325 13.73 -5.87 -4.33
C LEU A 325 13.78 -6.20 -5.83
N ARG A 326 13.67 -7.48 -6.19
CA ARG A 326 13.74 -7.94 -7.58
C ARG A 326 12.38 -8.06 -8.24
N GLY A 327 11.29 -7.95 -7.47
CA GLY A 327 9.93 -8.03 -7.98
C GLY A 327 9.63 -6.98 -9.04
N THR A 328 9.08 -7.41 -10.18
CA THR A 328 8.76 -6.51 -11.31
C THR A 328 7.28 -6.45 -11.62
N ARG A 329 6.55 -7.56 -11.47
CA ARG A 329 5.10 -7.61 -11.73
C ARG A 329 4.42 -8.71 -10.91
N MET A 330 3.10 -8.56 -10.71
CA MET A 330 2.24 -9.60 -10.15
C MET A 330 0.83 -9.53 -10.74
N VAL A 331 0.23 -10.71 -10.93
CA VAL A 331 -1.16 -10.87 -11.37
C VAL A 331 -1.89 -11.79 -10.38
N ILE A 332 -3.12 -11.44 -10.05
CA ILE A 332 -4.05 -12.26 -9.27
C ILE A 332 -5.27 -12.55 -10.14
N GLN A 333 -5.55 -13.82 -10.36
CA GLN A 333 -6.64 -14.29 -11.18
C GLN A 333 -7.49 -15.31 -10.42
N VAL A 334 -8.77 -15.38 -10.73
CA VAL A 334 -9.66 -16.44 -10.25
C VAL A 334 -10.25 -17.22 -11.40
N THR A 335 -10.48 -18.51 -11.18
CA THR A 335 -11.29 -19.36 -12.05
C THR A 335 -12.44 -19.92 -11.22
N TYR A 336 -13.66 -19.58 -11.63
CA TYR A 336 -14.89 -20.02 -10.96
C TYR A 336 -15.18 -21.50 -11.24
N PRO A 337 -16.02 -22.16 -10.42
CA PRO A 337 -16.39 -23.56 -10.63
C PRO A 337 -17.06 -23.83 -11.99
N ASP A 338 -17.65 -22.83 -12.61
CA ASP A 338 -18.26 -22.89 -13.95
C ASP A 338 -17.24 -22.78 -15.11
N GLY A 339 -15.94 -22.64 -14.79
CA GLY A 339 -14.84 -22.51 -15.75
C GLY A 339 -14.57 -21.06 -16.22
N ARG A 340 -15.40 -20.10 -15.86
CA ARG A 340 -15.16 -18.68 -16.14
C ARG A 340 -13.95 -18.17 -15.35
N SER A 341 -13.08 -17.41 -16.00
CA SER A 341 -11.90 -16.79 -15.37
C SER A 341 -12.00 -15.27 -15.37
N GLU A 342 -11.43 -14.64 -14.33
CA GLU A 342 -11.39 -13.19 -14.16
C GLU A 342 -10.04 -12.76 -13.54
N THR A 343 -9.38 -11.77 -14.15
CA THR A 343 -8.22 -11.13 -13.53
C THR A 343 -8.71 -10.08 -12.54
N LEU A 344 -8.38 -10.27 -11.26
CA LEU A 344 -8.83 -9.39 -10.17
C LEU A 344 -7.89 -8.21 -9.95
N LEU A 345 -6.58 -8.43 -10.17
CA LEU A 345 -5.53 -7.44 -10.02
C LEU A 345 -4.39 -7.77 -10.99
N ARG A 346 -3.91 -6.75 -11.68
CA ARG A 346 -2.66 -6.79 -12.45
C ARG A 346 -1.80 -5.61 -12.02
N VAL A 347 -0.58 -5.88 -11.59
CA VAL A 347 0.43 -4.89 -11.22
C VAL A 347 1.60 -5.04 -12.19
N PRO A 348 1.60 -4.32 -13.34
CA PRO A 348 2.61 -4.48 -14.39
C PRO A 348 3.97 -3.88 -14.05
N ARG A 349 4.03 -3.03 -13.02
CA ARG A 349 5.26 -2.40 -12.51
C ARG A 349 5.22 -2.43 -10.99
N TYR A 350 5.58 -3.56 -10.40
CA TYR A 350 5.66 -3.70 -8.96
C TYR A 350 6.78 -2.81 -8.40
N SER A 351 6.60 -2.30 -7.20
CA SER A 351 7.63 -1.56 -6.47
C SER A 351 7.66 -1.99 -5.01
N TYR A 352 8.77 -2.56 -4.58
CA TYR A 352 9.02 -2.93 -3.19
C TYR A 352 8.83 -1.77 -2.20
N GLN A 353 9.14 -0.54 -2.64
CA GLN A 353 9.01 0.65 -1.80
C GLN A 353 7.56 1.03 -1.50
N TRP A 354 6.59 0.47 -2.26
CA TRP A 354 5.18 0.84 -2.17
C TRP A 354 4.30 -0.43 -2.16
N GLN A 355 4.28 -1.12 -1.06
CA GLN A 355 3.54 -2.38 -0.89
C GLN A 355 2.03 -2.12 -0.75
N VAL A 356 1.42 -1.62 -1.81
CA VAL A 356 0.05 -1.10 -1.84
C VAL A 356 -0.97 -2.21 -1.58
N ILE A 357 -1.90 -1.93 -0.68
CA ILE A 357 -3.12 -2.73 -0.50
C ILE A 357 -4.18 -2.17 -1.45
N TYR A 358 -4.73 -3.03 -2.29
CA TYR A 358 -5.76 -2.70 -3.29
C TYR A 358 -7.14 -3.08 -2.74
N VAL A 359 -7.88 -2.09 -2.23
CA VAL A 359 -9.22 -2.28 -1.66
C VAL A 359 -10.25 -2.26 -2.76
N ARG A 360 -11.02 -3.33 -2.91
CA ARG A 360 -12.06 -3.39 -3.94
C ARG A 360 -13.13 -2.32 -3.71
N GLU A 361 -13.56 -1.67 -4.77
CA GLU A 361 -14.69 -0.72 -4.71
C GLU A 361 -15.97 -1.41 -4.25
N LYS A 362 -16.19 -2.64 -4.77
CA LYS A 362 -17.30 -3.50 -4.36
C LYS A 362 -16.75 -4.85 -3.91
N PRO A 363 -17.15 -5.34 -2.72
CA PRO A 363 -16.81 -6.68 -2.27
C PRO A 363 -17.23 -7.74 -3.30
N LEU A 364 -16.35 -8.74 -3.53
CA LEU A 364 -16.59 -9.80 -4.53
C LEU A 364 -16.88 -11.14 -3.83
N LYS A 365 -18.05 -11.71 -4.11
CA LYS A 365 -18.39 -13.05 -3.64
C LYS A 365 -17.69 -14.11 -4.49
N LEU A 366 -16.90 -14.95 -3.85
CA LEU A 366 -16.23 -16.09 -4.45
C LEU A 366 -16.82 -17.37 -3.88
N PRO A 367 -17.46 -18.21 -4.72
CA PRO A 367 -18.07 -19.45 -4.26
C PRO A 367 -17.01 -20.50 -3.89
N LYS A 368 -17.42 -21.49 -3.10
CA LYS A 368 -16.64 -22.74 -2.89
C LYS A 368 -16.23 -23.34 -4.22
N GLY A 369 -15.01 -23.87 -4.31
CA GLY A 369 -14.44 -24.43 -5.53
C GLY A 369 -13.78 -23.39 -6.46
N THR A 370 -13.84 -22.10 -6.12
CA THR A 370 -13.08 -21.09 -6.89
C THR A 370 -11.58 -21.32 -6.69
N ARG A 371 -10.85 -21.43 -7.80
CA ARG A 371 -9.39 -21.44 -7.83
C ARG A 371 -8.87 -20.01 -7.89
N ILE A 372 -7.85 -19.71 -7.09
CA ILE A 372 -7.15 -18.44 -7.08
C ILE A 372 -5.72 -18.71 -7.52
N ASP A 373 -5.27 -18.03 -8.56
CA ASP A 373 -3.92 -18.11 -9.10
C ASP A 373 -3.19 -16.78 -8.87
N ILE A 374 -1.94 -16.85 -8.43
CA ILE A 374 -1.02 -15.73 -8.38
C ILE A 374 0.18 -16.04 -9.25
N SER A 375 0.63 -15.05 -10.02
CA SER A 375 1.85 -15.14 -10.82
C SER A 375 2.68 -13.89 -10.63
N ALA A 376 3.99 -14.05 -10.54
CA ALA A 376 4.92 -12.94 -10.36
C ALA A 376 6.13 -13.08 -11.28
N SER A 377 6.85 -11.98 -11.44
CA SER A 377 8.13 -11.96 -12.14
C SER A 377 9.16 -11.15 -11.37
N TRP A 378 10.42 -11.55 -11.54
CA TRP A 378 11.57 -10.90 -10.92
C TRP A 378 12.64 -10.58 -11.97
N ASP A 379 13.42 -9.53 -11.70
CA ASP A 379 14.64 -9.16 -12.43
C ASP A 379 15.85 -9.23 -11.49
N ASN A 380 16.64 -10.30 -11.64
CA ASN A 380 17.90 -10.51 -10.91
C ASN A 380 19.13 -10.05 -11.72
N SER A 381 18.94 -9.23 -12.74
CA SER A 381 20.04 -8.71 -13.56
C SER A 381 20.67 -7.44 -12.96
N ALA A 382 21.82 -7.04 -13.50
CA ALA A 382 22.49 -5.78 -13.19
C ALA A 382 21.71 -4.53 -13.65
N ASN A 383 20.66 -4.68 -14.50
CA ASN A 383 19.80 -3.57 -14.91
C ASN A 383 18.82 -3.15 -13.81
N ASN A 384 18.51 -4.06 -12.89
CA ASN A 384 17.69 -3.73 -11.73
C ASN A 384 18.52 -2.98 -10.67
N LYS A 385 18.30 -1.68 -10.57
CA LYS A 385 19.04 -0.79 -9.65
C LYS A 385 18.84 -1.10 -8.16
N PHE A 386 17.82 -1.89 -7.82
CA PHE A 386 17.53 -2.30 -6.45
C PHE A 386 18.11 -3.67 -6.11
N ASN A 387 18.62 -4.40 -7.11
CA ASN A 387 19.22 -5.70 -6.91
C ASN A 387 20.59 -5.57 -6.18
N PRO A 388 20.73 -6.12 -4.97
CA PRO A 388 21.97 -5.96 -4.21
C PRO A 388 23.15 -6.76 -4.80
N ASP A 389 22.88 -7.92 -5.44
CA ASP A 389 23.90 -8.77 -6.06
C ASP A 389 23.28 -9.64 -7.18
N PRO A 390 23.50 -9.29 -8.46
CA PRO A 390 23.02 -10.08 -9.59
C PRO A 390 23.70 -11.44 -9.76
N SER A 391 24.86 -11.66 -9.17
CA SER A 391 25.64 -12.90 -9.31
C SER A 391 25.13 -14.06 -8.46
N GLN A 392 24.22 -13.79 -7.52
CA GLN A 392 23.69 -14.78 -6.60
C GLN A 392 22.44 -15.49 -7.15
N THR A 393 22.33 -16.78 -6.85
CA THR A 393 21.03 -17.47 -6.91
C THR A 393 20.18 -16.98 -5.74
N VAL A 394 18.95 -16.55 -6.01
CA VAL A 394 18.06 -16.00 -5.00
C VAL A 394 16.93 -16.98 -4.70
N ARG A 395 16.67 -17.20 -3.42
CA ARG A 395 15.66 -18.12 -2.90
C ARG A 395 14.64 -17.38 -2.06
N SER A 396 13.60 -18.09 -1.67
CA SER A 396 12.60 -17.59 -0.72
C SER A 396 13.26 -17.30 0.63
N GLY A 397 12.96 -16.11 1.18
CA GLY A 397 13.46 -15.68 2.49
C GLY A 397 12.77 -14.41 2.97
N GLN A 398 13.01 -14.06 4.24
CA GLN A 398 12.33 -12.94 4.90
C GLN A 398 12.95 -11.58 4.63
N GLN A 399 14.23 -11.55 4.35
CA GLN A 399 14.94 -10.28 4.23
C GLN A 399 14.78 -9.67 2.83
N ALA A 400 14.89 -8.37 2.73
CA ALA A 400 14.72 -7.66 1.46
C ALA A 400 15.66 -8.13 0.34
N TRP A 401 16.84 -8.65 0.68
CA TRP A 401 17.79 -9.22 -0.29
C TRP A 401 17.49 -10.66 -0.71
N ASP A 402 16.62 -11.38 0.00
CA ASP A 402 15.98 -12.60 -0.46
C ASP A 402 14.80 -12.23 -1.39
N GLU A 403 13.96 -13.20 -1.74
CA GLU A 403 12.73 -12.90 -2.47
C GLU A 403 11.51 -13.61 -1.89
N MET A 404 10.35 -13.10 -2.21
CA MET A 404 9.07 -13.71 -1.88
C MET A 404 8.17 -13.80 -3.11
N LEU A 405 7.28 -14.81 -3.11
CA LEU A 405 6.05 -14.85 -3.88
C LEU A 405 4.90 -14.96 -2.89
N VAL A 406 4.29 -13.85 -2.57
CA VAL A 406 3.19 -13.81 -1.60
C VAL A 406 2.07 -12.91 -2.10
N SER A 407 0.84 -13.33 -1.91
CA SER A 407 -0.33 -12.47 -2.02
C SER A 407 -1.24 -12.66 -0.82
N ILE A 408 -1.67 -11.55 -0.23
CA ILE A 408 -2.60 -11.53 0.89
C ILE A 408 -3.96 -11.09 0.35
N LEU A 409 -4.99 -11.90 0.60
CA LEU A 409 -6.37 -11.62 0.24
C LEU A 409 -7.19 -11.44 1.52
N GLY A 410 -7.67 -10.22 1.75
CA GLY A 410 -8.58 -9.93 2.86
C GLY A 410 -9.99 -10.37 2.50
N VAL A 411 -10.52 -11.34 3.25
CA VAL A 411 -11.83 -11.92 3.00
C VAL A 411 -12.70 -11.93 4.26
N THR A 412 -14.02 -11.90 4.07
CA THR A 412 -14.95 -12.25 5.14
C THR A 412 -15.60 -13.60 4.84
N VAL A 413 -15.80 -14.35 5.92
CA VAL A 413 -16.45 -15.67 5.92
C VAL A 413 -17.35 -15.77 7.16
N ASP A 414 -18.29 -16.71 7.18
CA ASP A 414 -19.09 -16.99 8.38
C ASP A 414 -18.19 -17.30 9.56
N ARG A 415 -18.52 -16.76 10.74
CA ARG A 415 -17.73 -16.92 11.97
C ARG A 415 -17.53 -18.37 12.39
N SER A 416 -18.46 -19.25 12.04
CA SER A 416 -18.39 -20.69 12.39
C SER A 416 -17.34 -21.47 11.59
N VAL A 417 -16.84 -20.90 10.48
CA VAL A 417 -15.84 -21.56 9.64
C VAL A 417 -14.46 -21.45 10.26
N ALA A 418 -13.80 -22.59 10.49
CA ALA A 418 -12.44 -22.60 11.00
C ALA A 418 -11.45 -22.06 9.94
N PRO A 419 -10.58 -21.10 10.28
CA PRO A 419 -9.67 -20.46 9.31
C PRO A 419 -8.83 -21.43 8.48
N GLY A 420 -8.27 -22.48 9.12
CA GLY A 420 -7.46 -23.49 8.44
C GLY A 420 -8.20 -24.39 7.44
N LYS A 421 -9.52 -24.27 7.33
CA LYS A 421 -10.33 -25.07 6.39
C LYS A 421 -10.73 -24.32 5.13
N ILE A 422 -10.40 -23.03 5.02
CA ILE A 422 -10.89 -22.17 3.93
C ILE A 422 -10.16 -22.41 2.63
N LEU A 423 -8.86 -22.71 2.67
CA LEU A 423 -8.02 -22.93 1.50
C LEU A 423 -7.38 -24.31 1.47
N THR A 424 -7.31 -24.89 0.29
CA THR A 424 -6.36 -25.96 -0.04
C THR A 424 -5.34 -25.37 -1.01
N MET A 425 -4.09 -25.28 -0.59
CA MET A 425 -2.98 -24.90 -1.45
C MET A 425 -2.41 -26.16 -2.11
N SER A 426 -2.07 -26.05 -3.38
CA SER A 426 -1.35 -27.09 -4.08
C SER A 426 0.02 -26.55 -4.45
N TRP A 427 1.04 -27.16 -3.90
CA TRP A 427 2.42 -26.92 -4.27
C TRP A 427 2.70 -27.67 -5.57
N ASN A 428 3.14 -26.98 -6.62
CA ASN A 428 3.79 -27.66 -7.73
C ASN A 428 5.11 -28.18 -7.19
N VAL A 429 5.11 -29.44 -6.78
CA VAL A 429 6.33 -30.20 -6.56
C VAL A 429 6.87 -30.49 -7.96
N HIS A 430 7.88 -29.72 -8.39
CA HIS A 430 8.65 -29.97 -9.59
C HIS A 430 9.79 -30.96 -9.31
#